data_a2e4c2230b410e1a806823ff2ad3d04c
#
_entry.id   a2e4c2230b410e1a806823ff2ad3d04c
#
_cell.length_a   1.000
_cell.length_b   1.000
_cell.length_c   1.000
_cell.angle_alpha   90.00
_cell.angle_beta   90.00
_cell.angle_gamma   90.00
#
_symmetry.space_group_name_H-M   'P 1'
#
loop_
_entity.id
_entity.type
_entity.pdbx_description
1 polymer ?
#
loop_
_entity_poly.entity_id
_entity_poly.type
_entity_poly.pdbx_seq_one_letter_code
_entity_poly.pdbx_strand_id
1 'polypeptide(L)'
;MRAFAQVDVFTDQAYLGNPLAVVLDGRGLSDEQMQRFAQWTHLSETTFLLPPTAPGADYQVRIFTPGGELPFAGHPTLGSCHAWLQAGGRPADATFVTQQCAVGLVRIRREGARLAFAAPPCQREPIEPTLLASIAQALGLMPSQVRASQRMNNGPVWHGLLLESAETVLGLQPDHARLRALGTKVGVAAICTGQPMLIARANREARASRTQSPPELPQPDLEVRGFAAPIGVEEDPVTGSLNASLAQWLMAEGLMPERYLASQGVCLGRAGQVHLSRDAQGHTLFPYTTLFRSRKSVV
;
A
#
# COMPACT_ATOMS: atom_id res chain seq x y z
N MET A 1 -1.93 -18.25 24.96
CA MET A 1 -2.22 -16.88 24.49
C MET A 1 -1.02 -16.33 23.75
N ARG A 2 -1.22 -15.68 22.61
CA ARG A 2 -0.16 -15.09 21.78
C ARG A 2 -0.33 -13.58 21.73
N ALA A 3 0.78 -12.85 21.79
CA ALA A 3 0.74 -11.41 21.64
C ALA A 3 0.41 -11.05 20.18
N PHE A 4 -0.53 -10.13 20.02
CA PHE A 4 -1.05 -9.65 18.74
C PHE A 4 -1.03 -8.13 18.73
N ALA A 5 -0.69 -7.55 17.60
CA ALA A 5 -0.73 -6.11 17.37
C ALA A 5 -1.52 -5.82 16.09
N GLN A 6 -2.34 -4.79 16.12
CA GLN A 6 -2.90 -4.21 14.90
C GLN A 6 -2.20 -2.89 14.63
N VAL A 7 -1.58 -2.77 13.45
CA VAL A 7 -0.78 -1.63 13.02
C VAL A 7 -1.50 -0.95 11.87
N ASP A 8 -1.52 0.38 11.89
CA ASP A 8 -2.07 1.18 10.81
C ASP A 8 -0.91 1.74 9.98
N VAL A 9 -0.78 1.27 8.74
CA VAL A 9 0.34 1.57 7.85
C VAL A 9 -0.02 2.70 6.89
N PHE A 10 0.96 3.53 6.48
CA PHE A 10 0.80 4.68 5.59
C PHE A 10 0.01 5.86 6.17
N THR A 11 0.04 6.04 7.47
CA THR A 11 -0.63 7.16 8.13
C THR A 11 0.09 7.54 9.43
N ASP A 12 -0.01 8.80 9.81
CA ASP A 12 0.36 9.29 11.14
C ASP A 12 -0.85 9.47 12.07
N GLN A 13 -2.05 9.19 11.54
CA GLN A 13 -3.30 9.31 12.27
C GLN A 13 -3.98 7.94 12.42
N ALA A 14 -4.48 7.67 13.61
CA ALA A 14 -5.15 6.41 13.92
C ALA A 14 -6.34 6.14 13.00
N TYR A 15 -6.41 4.92 12.49
CA TYR A 15 -7.55 4.39 11.72
C TYR A 15 -7.71 4.98 10.31
N LEU A 16 -6.72 5.72 9.81
CA LEU A 16 -6.77 6.36 8.50
C LEU A 16 -5.83 5.77 7.45
N GLY A 17 -5.02 4.77 7.80
CA GLY A 17 -4.14 4.03 6.89
C GLY A 17 -4.69 2.70 6.41
N ASN A 18 -3.77 1.78 6.09
CA ASN A 18 -4.07 0.40 5.75
C ASN A 18 -3.76 -0.50 6.97
N PRO A 19 -4.79 -1.10 7.62
CA PRO A 19 -4.59 -1.88 8.83
C PRO A 19 -3.93 -3.22 8.54
N LEU A 20 -3.00 -3.63 9.42
CA LEU A 20 -2.31 -4.91 9.41
C LEU A 20 -2.45 -5.60 10.76
N ALA A 21 -2.79 -6.88 10.74
CA ALA A 21 -2.70 -7.75 11.91
C ALA A 21 -1.30 -8.38 11.98
N VAL A 22 -0.64 -8.30 13.14
CA VAL A 22 0.69 -8.88 13.36
C VAL A 22 0.67 -9.80 14.57
N VAL A 23 0.81 -11.09 14.38
CA VAL A 23 1.03 -12.07 15.45
C VAL A 23 2.51 -12.07 15.80
N LEU A 24 2.86 -11.59 17.01
CA LEU A 24 4.25 -11.35 17.41
C LEU A 24 5.06 -12.63 17.68
N ASP A 25 4.38 -13.78 17.84
CA ASP A 25 5.01 -15.09 17.95
C ASP A 25 4.19 -16.14 17.22
N GLY A 26 4.61 -16.46 16.00
CA GLY A 26 4.00 -17.48 15.14
C GLY A 26 4.51 -18.90 15.35
N ARG A 27 5.48 -19.13 16.26
CA ARG A 27 6.07 -20.46 16.47
C ARG A 27 5.01 -21.50 16.82
N GLY A 28 5.09 -22.68 16.16
CA GLY A 28 4.21 -23.80 16.42
C GLY A 28 2.76 -23.64 15.92
N LEU A 29 2.46 -22.57 15.17
CA LEU A 29 1.21 -22.52 14.39
C LEU A 29 1.38 -23.30 13.10
N SER A 30 0.35 -24.09 12.73
CA SER A 30 0.30 -24.72 11.42
C SER A 30 -0.13 -23.72 10.33
N ASP A 31 0.08 -24.08 9.07
CA ASP A 31 -0.33 -23.26 7.91
C ASP A 31 -1.85 -23.02 7.94
N GLU A 32 -2.63 -24.04 8.27
CA GLU A 32 -4.08 -23.93 8.36
C GLU A 32 -4.53 -23.01 9.49
N GLN A 33 -3.80 -23.01 10.61
CA GLN A 33 -4.09 -22.10 11.72
C GLN A 33 -3.80 -20.65 11.36
N MET A 34 -2.66 -20.41 10.69
CA MET A 34 -2.30 -19.07 10.19
C MET A 34 -3.30 -18.57 9.16
N GLN A 35 -3.68 -19.43 8.18
CA GLN A 35 -4.67 -19.11 7.16
C GLN A 35 -6.03 -18.81 7.75
N ARG A 36 -6.49 -19.63 8.68
CA ARG A 36 -7.79 -19.44 9.36
C ARG A 36 -7.84 -18.15 10.15
N PHE A 37 -6.74 -17.80 10.83
CA PHE A 37 -6.66 -16.54 11.55
C PHE A 37 -6.65 -15.33 10.58
N ALA A 38 -5.97 -15.41 9.45
CA ALA A 38 -6.01 -14.37 8.42
C ALA A 38 -7.43 -14.19 7.84
N GLN A 39 -8.16 -15.27 7.60
CA GLN A 39 -9.56 -15.21 7.18
C GLN A 39 -10.46 -14.56 8.25
N TRP A 40 -10.26 -14.91 9.52
CA TRP A 40 -11.06 -14.39 10.63
C TRP A 40 -10.85 -12.88 10.87
N THR A 41 -9.65 -12.35 10.65
CA THR A 41 -9.37 -10.92 10.82
C THR A 41 -10.08 -10.04 9.81
N HIS A 42 -10.44 -10.55 8.63
CA HIS A 42 -11.01 -9.80 7.50
C HIS A 42 -10.16 -8.60 7.05
N LEU A 43 -8.86 -8.63 7.30
CA LEU A 43 -7.92 -7.61 6.82
C LEU A 43 -7.33 -8.04 5.47
N SER A 44 -6.82 -7.08 4.70
CA SER A 44 -6.11 -7.37 3.43
C SER A 44 -5.00 -8.38 3.66
N GLU A 45 -4.20 -8.17 4.73
CA GLU A 45 -3.16 -9.11 5.15
C GLU A 45 -3.07 -9.23 6.67
N THR A 46 -2.55 -10.40 7.07
CA THR A 46 -2.16 -10.76 8.43
C THR A 46 -0.77 -11.38 8.41
N THR A 47 0.09 -11.00 9.34
CA THR A 47 1.45 -11.49 9.40
C THR A 47 1.76 -12.24 10.68
N PHE A 48 2.72 -13.17 10.57
CA PHE A 48 3.20 -14.00 11.68
C PHE A 48 4.72 -13.86 11.78
N LEU A 49 5.19 -13.35 12.91
CA LEU A 49 6.62 -13.22 13.16
C LEU A 49 7.18 -14.52 13.70
N LEU A 50 8.34 -14.91 13.17
CA LEU A 50 9.05 -16.14 13.49
C LEU A 50 10.54 -15.83 13.77
N PRO A 51 11.25 -16.67 14.51
CA PRO A 51 12.69 -16.63 14.56
C PRO A 51 13.29 -16.74 13.15
N PRO A 52 14.35 -15.98 12.83
CA PRO A 52 14.99 -16.08 11.53
C PRO A 52 15.70 -17.42 11.37
N THR A 53 15.72 -17.94 10.15
CA THR A 53 16.47 -19.16 9.78
C THR A 53 17.62 -18.87 8.84
N ALA A 54 17.61 -17.73 8.14
CA ALA A 54 18.67 -17.29 7.25
C ALA A 54 19.71 -16.46 8.02
N PRO A 55 21.02 -16.65 7.77
CA PRO A 55 22.07 -15.82 8.34
C PRO A 55 21.87 -14.35 7.99
N GLY A 56 22.06 -13.46 8.96
CA GLY A 56 21.92 -12.02 8.78
C GLY A 56 20.49 -11.48 8.80
N ALA A 57 19.49 -12.32 9.00
CA ALA A 57 18.13 -11.87 9.21
C ALA A 57 17.89 -11.54 10.70
N ASP A 58 17.16 -10.47 10.97
CA ASP A 58 16.77 -10.08 12.33
C ASP A 58 15.51 -10.82 12.79
N TYR A 59 14.57 -11.06 11.86
CA TYR A 59 13.37 -11.88 12.07
C TYR A 59 12.88 -12.47 10.75
N GLN A 60 12.00 -13.45 10.85
CA GLN A 60 11.27 -14.00 9.71
C GLN A 60 9.80 -13.58 9.79
N VAL A 61 9.17 -13.34 8.64
CA VAL A 61 7.73 -13.07 8.53
C VAL A 61 7.08 -14.00 7.52
N ARG A 62 5.91 -14.48 7.84
CA ARG A 62 4.97 -15.09 6.88
C ARG A 62 3.76 -14.18 6.72
N ILE A 63 3.27 -14.03 5.50
CA ILE A 63 2.25 -13.05 5.12
C ILE A 63 1.07 -13.79 4.51
N PHE A 64 -0.11 -13.61 5.09
CA PHE A 64 -1.34 -14.27 4.64
C PHE A 64 -2.39 -13.24 4.29
N THR A 65 -3.09 -13.47 3.18
CA THR A 65 -4.37 -12.84 2.85
C THR A 65 -5.51 -13.78 3.25
N PRO A 66 -6.78 -13.38 3.24
CA PRO A 66 -7.90 -14.30 3.35
C PRO A 66 -7.89 -15.43 2.31
N GLY A 67 -7.28 -15.19 1.13
CA GLY A 67 -7.21 -16.14 0.01
C GLY A 67 -5.99 -17.05 -0.01
N GLY A 68 -4.95 -16.80 0.79
CA GLY A 68 -3.71 -17.59 0.78
C GLY A 68 -2.48 -16.85 1.24
N GLU A 69 -1.37 -17.55 1.34
CA GLU A 69 -0.06 -16.99 1.69
C GLU A 69 0.55 -16.23 0.51
N LEU A 70 1.19 -15.10 0.79
CA LEU A 70 1.94 -14.30 -0.16
C LEU A 70 3.45 -14.42 0.11
N PRO A 71 4.27 -14.51 -0.94
CA PRO A 71 5.72 -14.56 -0.77
C PRO A 71 6.31 -13.24 -0.27
N PHE A 72 5.64 -12.12 -0.59
CA PHE A 72 6.02 -10.78 -0.19
C PHE A 72 4.83 -9.82 -0.36
N ALA A 73 4.75 -8.81 0.53
CA ALA A 73 3.86 -7.68 0.36
C ALA A 73 4.43 -6.44 1.09
N GLY A 74 4.23 -5.26 0.49
CA GLY A 74 4.90 -4.02 0.93
C GLY A 74 4.45 -3.50 2.29
N HIS A 75 3.14 -3.23 2.45
CA HIS A 75 2.66 -2.70 3.74
C HIS A 75 2.80 -3.71 4.89
N PRO A 76 2.62 -5.04 4.69
CA PRO A 76 2.93 -6.03 5.69
C PRO A 76 4.39 -6.03 6.14
N THR A 77 5.34 -5.79 5.23
CA THR A 77 6.77 -5.68 5.55
C THR A 77 7.03 -4.51 6.51
N LEU A 78 6.47 -3.33 6.23
CA LEU A 78 6.65 -2.15 7.08
C LEU A 78 5.95 -2.30 8.43
N GLY A 79 4.70 -2.74 8.42
CA GLY A 79 3.92 -2.93 9.65
C GLY A 79 4.48 -4.03 10.55
N SER A 80 4.97 -5.13 9.98
CA SER A 80 5.65 -6.19 10.73
C SER A 80 6.95 -5.72 11.36
N CYS A 81 7.77 -4.97 10.60
CA CYS A 81 9.00 -4.38 11.10
C CYS A 81 8.72 -3.43 12.28
N HIS A 82 7.72 -2.57 12.14
CA HIS A 82 7.29 -1.68 13.21
C HIS A 82 6.84 -2.46 14.46
N ALA A 83 5.95 -3.44 14.30
CA ALA A 83 5.45 -4.25 15.40
C ALA A 83 6.59 -5.01 16.10
N TRP A 84 7.54 -5.56 15.33
CA TRP A 84 8.72 -6.25 15.85
C TRP A 84 9.60 -5.32 16.69
N LEU A 85 9.91 -4.11 16.20
CA LEU A 85 10.67 -3.10 16.93
C LEU A 85 9.95 -2.67 18.22
N GLN A 86 8.63 -2.42 18.16
CA GLN A 86 7.83 -2.05 19.32
C GLN A 86 7.71 -3.18 20.37
N ALA A 87 7.83 -4.44 19.94
CA ALA A 87 7.87 -5.60 20.83
C ALA A 87 9.24 -5.82 21.50
N GLY A 88 10.21 -4.95 21.22
CA GLY A 88 11.57 -5.02 21.80
C GLY A 88 12.59 -5.68 20.89
N GLY A 89 12.28 -5.88 19.62
CA GLY A 89 13.21 -6.35 18.60
C GLY A 89 14.43 -5.43 18.50
N ARG A 90 15.60 -6.03 18.43
CA ARG A 90 16.89 -5.32 18.32
C ARG A 90 17.57 -5.75 17.04
N PRO A 91 17.62 -4.88 16.01
CA PRO A 91 18.31 -5.21 14.77
C PRO A 91 19.83 -5.25 14.98
N ALA A 92 20.51 -6.07 14.20
CA ALA A 92 21.96 -6.16 14.20
C ALA A 92 22.62 -4.88 13.65
N ASP A 93 21.94 -4.16 12.76
CA ASP A 93 22.39 -2.89 12.17
C ASP A 93 21.52 -1.73 12.69
N ALA A 94 22.13 -0.63 13.11
CA ALA A 94 21.38 0.53 13.61
C ALA A 94 20.53 1.22 12.52
N THR A 95 20.97 1.13 11.26
CA THR A 95 20.35 1.80 10.11
C THR A 95 19.32 0.92 9.41
N PHE A 96 19.48 -0.40 9.49
CA PHE A 96 18.65 -1.36 8.77
C PHE A 96 18.07 -2.41 9.70
N VAL A 97 16.87 -2.88 9.34
CA VAL A 97 16.30 -4.14 9.83
C VAL A 97 16.26 -5.10 8.65
N THR A 98 16.75 -6.31 8.82
CA THR A 98 16.75 -7.34 7.78
C THR A 98 15.65 -8.36 8.05
N GLN A 99 14.57 -8.28 7.26
CA GLN A 99 13.44 -9.20 7.29
C GLN A 99 13.71 -10.38 6.38
N GLN A 100 13.51 -11.60 6.86
CA GLN A 100 13.42 -12.81 6.04
C GLN A 100 11.96 -13.07 5.65
N CYS A 101 11.70 -13.35 4.37
CA CYS A 101 10.39 -13.81 3.89
C CYS A 101 10.61 -14.79 2.72
N ALA A 102 9.55 -15.26 2.06
CA ALA A 102 9.65 -16.25 0.99
C ALA A 102 10.46 -15.80 -0.24
N VAL A 103 10.54 -14.47 -0.50
CA VAL A 103 11.42 -13.94 -1.57
C VAL A 103 12.88 -13.77 -1.13
N GLY A 104 13.24 -14.11 0.10
CA GLY A 104 14.59 -13.94 0.65
C GLY A 104 14.69 -12.82 1.68
N LEU A 105 15.85 -12.17 1.73
CA LEU A 105 16.15 -11.10 2.68
C LEU A 105 15.73 -9.73 2.11
N VAL A 106 14.95 -9.00 2.89
CA VAL A 106 14.51 -7.64 2.58
C VAL A 106 15.13 -6.67 3.59
N ARG A 107 15.93 -5.73 3.11
CA ARG A 107 16.52 -4.69 3.95
C ARG A 107 15.56 -3.50 4.09
N ILE A 108 15.20 -3.19 5.31
CA ILE A 108 14.29 -2.09 5.67
C ILE A 108 15.13 -1.01 6.33
N ARG A 109 15.26 0.14 5.67
CA ARG A 109 16.00 1.31 6.18
C ARG A 109 15.20 2.00 7.27
N ARG A 110 15.90 2.43 8.31
CA ARG A 110 15.34 3.18 9.43
C ARG A 110 15.85 4.63 9.38
N GLU A 111 14.92 5.57 9.41
CA GLU A 111 15.22 7.00 9.53
C GLU A 111 14.33 7.61 10.62
N GLY A 112 14.85 7.64 11.85
CA GLY A 112 14.04 7.98 13.02
C GLY A 112 12.87 7.02 13.21
N ALA A 113 11.65 7.54 13.17
CA ALA A 113 10.43 6.74 13.26
C ALA A 113 9.97 6.17 11.89
N ARG A 114 10.64 6.53 10.80
CA ARG A 114 10.26 6.12 9.44
C ARG A 114 10.97 4.85 9.03
N LEU A 115 10.26 4.02 8.28
CA LEU A 115 10.75 2.77 7.70
C LEU A 115 10.58 2.79 6.18
N ALA A 116 11.60 2.38 5.43
CA ALA A 116 11.54 2.29 3.97
C ALA A 116 12.31 1.08 3.45
N PHE A 117 11.88 0.52 2.34
CA PHE A 117 12.66 -0.48 1.60
C PHE A 117 12.66 -0.14 0.11
N ALA A 118 13.64 -0.66 -0.62
CA ALA A 118 13.72 -0.47 -2.07
C ALA A 118 12.63 -1.29 -2.77
N ALA A 119 11.84 -0.62 -3.62
CA ALA A 119 10.83 -1.32 -4.43
C ALA A 119 11.51 -2.28 -5.40
N PRO A 120 10.92 -3.47 -5.64
CA PRO A 120 11.38 -4.33 -6.73
C PRO A 120 11.34 -3.58 -8.07
N PRO A 121 12.25 -3.88 -9.01
CA PRO A 121 12.21 -3.30 -10.35
C PRO A 121 10.86 -3.55 -11.01
N CYS A 122 10.33 -2.55 -11.68
CA CYS A 122 9.06 -2.64 -12.37
C CYS A 122 9.25 -2.87 -13.86
N GLN A 123 8.81 -4.02 -14.37
CA GLN A 123 8.69 -4.25 -15.80
C GLN A 123 7.46 -3.51 -16.31
N ARG A 124 7.60 -2.80 -17.45
CA ARG A 124 6.55 -1.98 -18.03
C ARG A 124 6.29 -2.37 -19.47
N GLU A 125 5.01 -2.50 -19.81
CA GLU A 125 4.54 -2.86 -21.14
C GLU A 125 3.26 -2.07 -21.46
N PRO A 126 2.95 -1.79 -22.74
CA PRO A 126 1.65 -1.24 -23.12
C PRO A 126 0.51 -2.15 -22.62
N ILE A 127 -0.61 -1.55 -22.25
CA ILE A 127 -1.86 -2.30 -22.03
C ILE A 127 -2.43 -2.65 -23.41
N GLU A 128 -2.87 -3.89 -23.58
CA GLU A 128 -3.54 -4.33 -24.80
C GLU A 128 -4.80 -3.47 -25.03
N PRO A 129 -5.03 -2.94 -26.27
CA PRO A 129 -6.09 -1.95 -26.52
C PRO A 129 -7.50 -2.42 -26.15
N THR A 130 -7.85 -3.69 -26.37
CA THR A 130 -9.19 -4.23 -26.03
C THR A 130 -9.36 -4.35 -24.52
N LEU A 131 -8.28 -4.72 -23.80
CA LEU A 131 -8.30 -4.75 -22.34
C LEU A 131 -8.40 -3.34 -21.76
N LEU A 132 -7.66 -2.37 -22.31
CA LEU A 132 -7.74 -0.96 -21.88
C LEU A 132 -9.16 -0.41 -22.05
N ALA A 133 -9.80 -0.67 -23.20
CA ALA A 133 -11.17 -0.25 -23.44
C ALA A 133 -12.15 -0.90 -22.45
N SER A 134 -11.96 -2.19 -22.14
CA SER A 134 -12.78 -2.92 -21.17
C SER A 134 -12.60 -2.38 -19.74
N ILE A 135 -11.36 -2.04 -19.36
CA ILE A 135 -11.06 -1.40 -18.07
C ILE A 135 -11.71 -0.02 -18.00
N ALA A 136 -11.55 0.82 -19.03
CA ALA A 136 -12.16 2.15 -19.07
C ALA A 136 -13.70 2.07 -18.94
N GLN A 137 -14.34 1.12 -19.62
CA GLN A 137 -15.77 0.88 -19.51
C GLN A 137 -16.18 0.45 -18.10
N ALA A 138 -15.41 -0.45 -17.44
CA ALA A 138 -15.68 -0.89 -16.09
C ALA A 138 -15.51 0.24 -15.05
N LEU A 139 -14.68 1.24 -15.36
CA LEU A 139 -14.48 2.44 -14.53
C LEU A 139 -15.45 3.58 -14.88
N GLY A 140 -16.26 3.46 -15.94
CA GLY A 140 -17.14 4.52 -16.44
C GLY A 140 -16.38 5.70 -17.06
N LEU A 141 -15.16 5.46 -17.58
CA LEU A 141 -14.31 6.48 -18.18
C LEU A 141 -14.57 6.65 -19.68
N MET A 142 -14.56 7.91 -20.12
CA MET A 142 -14.42 8.22 -21.54
C MET A 142 -12.95 8.13 -21.96
N PRO A 143 -12.64 7.75 -23.22
CA PRO A 143 -11.25 7.67 -23.70
C PRO A 143 -10.45 8.97 -23.51
N SER A 144 -11.09 10.14 -23.66
CA SER A 144 -10.47 11.46 -23.48
C SER A 144 -9.99 11.74 -22.05
N GLN A 145 -10.51 11.03 -21.04
CA GLN A 145 -10.13 11.20 -19.63
C GLN A 145 -8.87 10.41 -19.27
N VAL A 146 -8.42 9.49 -20.13
CA VAL A 146 -7.20 8.71 -19.94
C VAL A 146 -6.05 9.38 -20.69
N ARG A 147 -5.11 9.97 -19.94
CA ARG A 147 -3.92 10.65 -20.51
C ARG A 147 -2.82 9.67 -20.90
N ALA A 148 -2.63 8.63 -20.09
CA ALA A 148 -1.64 7.60 -20.33
C ALA A 148 -2.05 6.30 -19.64
N SER A 149 -1.52 5.17 -20.09
CA SER A 149 -1.78 3.87 -19.49
C SER A 149 -0.55 2.98 -19.59
N GLN A 150 -0.36 2.11 -18.58
CA GLN A 150 0.80 1.24 -18.51
C GLN A 150 0.46 -0.05 -17.75
N ARG A 151 0.82 -1.21 -18.34
CA ARG A 151 0.90 -2.45 -17.60
C ARG A 151 2.23 -2.46 -16.84
N MET A 152 2.16 -2.70 -15.53
CA MET A 152 3.28 -2.60 -14.60
C MET A 152 3.39 -3.89 -13.78
N ASN A 153 4.59 -4.47 -13.70
CA ASN A 153 4.86 -5.69 -12.96
C ASN A 153 6.09 -5.48 -12.05
N ASN A 154 5.86 -5.38 -10.75
CA ASN A 154 6.90 -5.36 -9.71
C ASN A 154 6.73 -6.52 -8.71
N GLY A 155 6.17 -7.65 -9.20
CA GLY A 155 5.69 -8.80 -8.47
C GLY A 155 4.19 -8.95 -8.74
N PRO A 156 3.30 -8.21 -8.09
CA PRO A 156 1.92 -8.10 -8.57
C PRO A 156 1.84 -7.27 -9.86
N VAL A 157 0.97 -7.71 -10.79
CA VAL A 157 0.69 -6.97 -12.03
C VAL A 157 -0.43 -5.96 -11.77
N TRP A 158 -0.17 -4.72 -12.16
CA TRP A 158 -1.13 -3.61 -12.15
C TRP A 158 -1.32 -3.02 -13.55
N HIS A 159 -2.56 -2.70 -13.91
CA HIS A 159 -2.87 -1.90 -15.08
C HIS A 159 -3.14 -0.47 -14.61
N GLY A 160 -2.15 0.40 -14.79
CA GLY A 160 -2.19 1.79 -14.35
C GLY A 160 -2.75 2.70 -15.42
N LEU A 161 -3.67 3.59 -15.05
CA LEU A 161 -4.21 4.66 -15.88
C LEU A 161 -3.91 6.00 -15.22
N LEU A 162 -3.26 6.90 -15.95
CA LEU A 162 -3.12 8.30 -15.56
C LEU A 162 -4.31 9.08 -16.14
N LEU A 163 -5.11 9.66 -15.25
CA LEU A 163 -6.32 10.39 -15.62
C LEU A 163 -6.07 11.89 -15.70
N GLU A 164 -7.02 12.61 -16.27
CA GLU A 164 -6.93 14.05 -16.51
C GLU A 164 -6.88 14.89 -15.24
N SER A 165 -7.61 14.45 -14.17
CA SER A 165 -7.69 15.20 -12.92
C SER A 165 -7.94 14.31 -11.71
N ALA A 166 -7.60 14.83 -10.52
CA ALA A 166 -7.89 14.16 -9.25
C ALA A 166 -9.40 14.07 -8.97
N GLU A 167 -10.19 15.03 -9.44
CA GLU A 167 -11.65 14.99 -9.35
C GLU A 167 -12.19 13.78 -10.13
N THR A 168 -11.65 13.52 -11.32
CA THR A 168 -12.01 12.33 -12.11
C THR A 168 -11.69 11.05 -11.34
N VAL A 169 -10.50 10.95 -10.73
CA VAL A 169 -10.11 9.79 -9.89
C VAL A 169 -11.09 9.58 -8.74
N LEU A 170 -11.40 10.64 -7.98
CA LEU A 170 -12.26 10.57 -6.81
C LEU A 170 -13.74 10.36 -7.16
N GLY A 171 -14.16 10.82 -8.35
CA GLY A 171 -15.54 10.69 -8.83
C GLY A 171 -15.89 9.32 -9.40
N LEU A 172 -14.91 8.43 -9.63
CA LEU A 172 -15.16 7.12 -10.21
C LEU A 172 -16.12 6.28 -9.36
N GLN A 173 -17.02 5.58 -10.05
CA GLN A 173 -17.90 4.56 -9.49
C GLN A 173 -17.64 3.23 -10.21
N PRO A 174 -16.61 2.47 -9.80
CA PRO A 174 -16.18 1.27 -10.53
C PRO A 174 -17.24 0.16 -10.49
N ASP A 175 -17.43 -0.51 -11.62
CA ASP A 175 -18.14 -1.78 -11.68
C ASP A 175 -17.18 -2.91 -11.23
N HIS A 176 -17.16 -3.19 -9.93
CA HIS A 176 -16.27 -4.19 -9.34
C HIS A 176 -16.55 -5.61 -9.84
N ALA A 177 -17.79 -5.92 -10.27
CA ALA A 177 -18.11 -7.21 -10.85
C ALA A 177 -17.42 -7.39 -12.22
N ARG A 178 -17.46 -6.34 -13.06
CA ARG A 178 -16.71 -6.34 -14.33
C ARG A 178 -15.21 -6.39 -14.12
N LEU A 179 -14.65 -5.59 -13.19
CA LEU A 179 -13.22 -5.64 -12.87
C LEU A 179 -12.79 -7.04 -12.41
N ARG A 180 -13.62 -7.71 -11.61
CA ARG A 180 -13.38 -9.10 -11.20
C ARG A 180 -13.39 -10.05 -12.39
N ALA A 181 -14.34 -9.91 -13.30
CA ALA A 181 -14.45 -10.75 -14.50
C ALA A 181 -13.28 -10.56 -15.47
N LEU A 182 -12.69 -9.35 -15.53
CA LEU A 182 -11.48 -9.09 -16.31
C LEU A 182 -10.22 -9.77 -15.73
N GLY A 183 -10.26 -10.24 -14.50
CA GLY A 183 -9.15 -10.95 -13.86
C GLY A 183 -7.90 -10.11 -13.63
N THR A 184 -8.02 -8.77 -13.64
CA THR A 184 -6.88 -7.86 -13.56
C THR A 184 -7.03 -6.82 -12.44
N LYS A 185 -5.91 -6.44 -11.82
CA LYS A 185 -5.85 -5.33 -10.89
C LYS A 185 -5.65 -4.03 -11.63
N VAL A 186 -6.40 -3.02 -11.24
CA VAL A 186 -6.37 -1.70 -11.88
C VAL A 186 -6.01 -0.62 -10.88
N GLY A 187 -5.05 0.23 -11.23
CA GLY A 187 -4.72 1.43 -10.51
C GLY A 187 -5.06 2.65 -11.35
N VAL A 188 -5.66 3.65 -10.74
CA VAL A 188 -5.87 4.96 -11.38
C VAL A 188 -5.14 6.02 -10.57
N ALA A 189 -4.58 7.00 -11.28
CA ALA A 189 -3.87 8.11 -10.66
C ALA A 189 -4.12 9.41 -11.43
N ALA A 190 -4.00 10.54 -10.75
CA ALA A 190 -3.94 11.85 -11.38
C ALA A 190 -2.99 12.77 -10.64
N ILE A 191 -2.26 13.59 -11.40
CA ILE A 191 -1.36 14.60 -10.86
C ILE A 191 -2.20 15.76 -10.29
N CYS A 192 -1.90 16.14 -9.05
CA CYS A 192 -2.60 17.22 -8.36
C CYS A 192 -1.92 18.57 -8.73
N THR A 193 -2.60 19.40 -9.49
CA THR A 193 -2.11 20.71 -9.92
C THR A 193 -2.52 21.82 -8.95
N GLY A 194 -1.99 21.82 -7.72
CA GLY A 194 -2.00 22.97 -6.80
C GLY A 194 -3.36 23.58 -6.38
N GLN A 195 -4.49 23.07 -6.86
CA GLN A 195 -5.81 23.53 -6.43
C GLN A 195 -6.33 22.68 -5.26
N PRO A 196 -6.92 23.29 -4.21
CA PRO A 196 -7.54 22.52 -3.13
C PRO A 196 -8.68 21.67 -3.70
N MET A 197 -8.59 20.36 -3.58
CA MET A 197 -9.63 19.44 -4.05
C MET A 197 -10.91 19.65 -3.23
N LEU A 198 -11.94 20.19 -3.86
CA LEU A 198 -13.24 20.49 -3.22
C LEU A 198 -13.88 19.26 -2.58
N ILE A 199 -13.78 18.08 -3.20
CA ILE A 199 -14.35 16.84 -2.68
C ILE A 199 -13.59 16.35 -1.44
N ALA A 200 -12.26 16.40 -1.46
CA ALA A 200 -11.44 16.06 -0.29
C ALA A 200 -11.69 17.05 0.86
N ARG A 201 -12.00 18.30 0.54
CA ARG A 201 -12.40 19.33 1.49
C ARG A 201 -13.79 19.07 2.07
N ALA A 202 -14.78 18.73 1.26
CA ALA A 202 -16.14 18.39 1.71
C ALA A 202 -16.16 17.15 2.63
N ASN A 203 -15.39 16.12 2.31
CA ASN A 203 -15.24 14.94 3.17
C ASN A 203 -14.48 15.24 4.48
N ARG A 204 -13.57 16.21 4.48
CA ARG A 204 -12.89 16.73 5.68
C ARG A 204 -13.84 17.59 6.52
N GLU A 205 -14.63 18.46 5.91
CA GLU A 205 -15.59 19.33 6.58
C GLU A 205 -16.76 18.55 7.20
N ALA A 206 -17.27 17.53 6.54
CA ALA A 206 -18.27 16.61 7.10
C ALA A 206 -17.77 15.83 8.34
N ARG A 207 -16.45 15.66 8.50
CA ARG A 207 -15.82 15.10 9.70
C ARG A 207 -15.47 16.14 10.76
N ALA A 208 -15.17 17.38 10.36
CA ALA A 208 -14.80 18.49 11.26
C ALA A 208 -15.97 18.99 12.13
N SER A 209 -17.22 18.62 11.83
CA SER A 209 -18.38 18.94 12.69
C SER A 209 -18.37 18.20 14.04
N ARG A 210 -17.35 17.37 14.31
CA ARG A 210 -17.11 16.71 15.60
C ARG A 210 -15.81 17.21 16.22
N THR A 211 -15.88 18.34 16.93
CA THR A 211 -14.93 18.82 17.95
C THR A 211 -13.42 18.63 17.66
N GLN A 212 -12.79 19.65 17.18
CA GLN A 212 -11.40 19.95 16.85
C GLN A 212 -11.12 19.91 15.35
N SER A 213 -10.61 21.04 14.81
CA SER A 213 -10.10 21.10 13.44
C SER A 213 -9.02 20.04 13.25
N PRO A 214 -9.16 19.11 12.28
CA PRO A 214 -8.09 18.14 12.01
C PRO A 214 -6.83 18.91 11.57
N PRO A 215 -5.64 18.43 11.93
CA PRO A 215 -4.40 19.01 11.41
C PRO A 215 -4.46 19.05 9.88
N GLU A 216 -4.04 20.15 9.28
CA GLU A 216 -3.95 20.28 7.82
C GLU A 216 -2.99 19.21 7.30
N LEU A 217 -3.54 18.23 6.58
CA LEU A 217 -2.71 17.24 5.88
C LEU A 217 -1.97 17.94 4.74
N PRO A 218 -0.69 17.57 4.48
CA PRO A 218 0.04 18.12 3.36
C PRO A 218 -0.72 17.84 2.05
N GLN A 219 -0.68 18.81 1.14
CA GLN A 219 -1.29 18.65 -0.18
C GLN A 219 -0.56 17.53 -0.93
N PRO A 220 -1.29 16.52 -1.45
CA PRO A 220 -0.66 15.47 -2.25
C PRO A 220 -0.27 15.99 -3.64
N ASP A 221 0.80 15.43 -4.18
CA ASP A 221 1.22 15.67 -5.58
C ASP A 221 0.51 14.71 -6.55
N LEU A 222 0.07 13.55 -6.05
CA LEU A 222 -0.62 12.51 -6.82
C LEU A 222 -1.81 11.96 -6.00
N GLU A 223 -3.01 11.88 -6.61
CA GLU A 223 -4.14 11.15 -6.05
C GLU A 223 -4.25 9.78 -6.71
N VAL A 224 -4.46 8.73 -5.89
CA VAL A 224 -4.43 7.33 -6.34
C VAL A 224 -5.65 6.56 -5.82
N ARG A 225 -6.19 5.65 -6.64
CA ARG A 225 -7.10 4.58 -6.18
C ARG A 225 -6.65 3.23 -6.76
N GLY A 226 -6.79 2.18 -5.97
CA GLY A 226 -6.37 0.83 -6.34
C GLY A 226 -7.50 -0.19 -6.23
N PHE A 227 -7.82 -0.86 -7.33
CA PHE A 227 -8.90 -1.85 -7.43
C PHE A 227 -8.31 -3.24 -7.64
N ALA A 228 -8.51 -4.13 -6.68
CA ALA A 228 -8.00 -5.50 -6.68
C ALA A 228 -9.15 -6.54 -6.57
N ALA A 229 -10.28 -6.25 -7.23
CA ALA A 229 -11.48 -7.08 -7.23
C ALA A 229 -11.24 -8.58 -7.55
N PRO A 230 -10.30 -8.98 -8.42
CA PRO A 230 -10.01 -10.39 -8.68
C PRO A 230 -9.52 -11.19 -7.46
N ILE A 231 -8.92 -10.52 -6.49
CA ILE A 231 -8.44 -11.17 -5.24
C ILE A 231 -9.35 -10.91 -4.04
N GLY A 232 -10.59 -10.44 -4.30
CA GLY A 232 -11.60 -10.23 -3.24
C GLY A 232 -11.51 -8.86 -2.54
N VAL A 233 -10.64 -7.95 -3.00
CA VAL A 233 -10.51 -6.59 -2.49
C VAL A 233 -11.04 -5.62 -3.54
N GLU A 234 -12.25 -5.12 -3.34
CA GLU A 234 -12.88 -4.21 -4.32
C GLU A 234 -12.07 -2.94 -4.50
N GLU A 235 -11.71 -2.26 -3.41
CA GLU A 235 -10.78 -1.13 -3.39
C GLU A 235 -9.85 -1.27 -2.17
N ASP A 236 -8.55 -1.14 -2.40
CA ASP A 236 -7.54 -1.21 -1.34
C ASP A 236 -7.29 0.20 -0.75
N PRO A 237 -7.34 0.35 0.60
CA PRO A 237 -7.15 1.64 1.25
C PRO A 237 -5.85 2.35 0.90
N VAL A 238 -4.72 1.64 0.88
CA VAL A 238 -3.42 2.17 0.45
C VAL A 238 -2.58 1.02 -0.09
N THR A 239 -2.24 1.10 -1.36
CA THR A 239 -1.59 0.00 -2.07
C THR A 239 -0.13 0.28 -2.32
N GLY A 240 0.72 -0.38 -1.55
CA GLY A 240 2.15 -0.20 -1.68
C GLY A 240 2.70 -0.54 -3.06
N SER A 241 2.41 -1.73 -3.58
CA SER A 241 2.93 -2.19 -4.88
C SER A 241 2.46 -1.33 -6.05
N LEU A 242 1.22 -0.82 -6.00
CA LEU A 242 0.70 0.10 -7.01
C LEU A 242 1.46 1.43 -6.97
N ASN A 243 1.57 2.05 -5.79
CA ASN A 243 2.26 3.33 -5.65
C ASN A 243 3.74 3.23 -6.07
N ALA A 244 4.41 2.12 -5.76
CA ALA A 244 5.78 1.85 -6.20
C ALA A 244 5.88 1.72 -7.74
N SER A 245 4.94 1.03 -8.37
CA SER A 245 4.89 0.88 -9.83
C SER A 245 4.60 2.21 -10.52
N LEU A 246 3.61 2.97 -10.02
CA LEU A 246 3.30 4.32 -10.51
C LEU A 246 4.53 5.24 -10.39
N ALA A 247 5.25 5.20 -9.26
CA ALA A 247 6.43 6.02 -9.08
C ALA A 247 7.52 5.70 -10.11
N GLN A 248 7.83 4.42 -10.31
CA GLN A 248 8.83 4.02 -11.31
C GLN A 248 8.42 4.42 -12.73
N TRP A 249 7.12 4.32 -13.04
CA TRP A 249 6.60 4.76 -14.33
C TRP A 249 6.65 6.28 -14.48
N LEU A 250 5.98 7.02 -13.59
CA LEU A 250 5.80 8.46 -13.75
C LEU A 250 7.09 9.26 -13.61
N MET A 251 8.02 8.82 -12.73
CA MET A 251 9.35 9.44 -12.62
C MET A 251 10.21 9.16 -13.86
N ALA A 252 10.12 7.96 -14.45
CA ALA A 252 10.87 7.62 -15.66
C ALA A 252 10.40 8.38 -16.90
N GLU A 253 9.10 8.71 -16.96
CA GLU A 253 8.50 9.53 -18.02
C GLU A 253 8.67 11.05 -17.76
N GLY A 254 9.28 11.45 -16.63
CA GLY A 254 9.43 12.86 -16.24
C GLY A 254 8.10 13.53 -15.86
N LEU A 255 7.05 12.76 -15.59
CA LEU A 255 5.72 13.26 -15.23
C LEU A 255 5.63 13.61 -13.73
N MET A 256 6.46 13.00 -12.90
CA MET A 256 6.57 13.29 -11.47
C MET A 256 8.03 13.53 -11.09
N PRO A 257 8.28 14.40 -10.08
CA PRO A 257 9.63 14.64 -9.57
C PRO A 257 10.18 13.41 -8.84
N GLU A 258 11.48 13.36 -8.59
CA GLU A 258 12.16 12.27 -7.88
C GLU A 258 11.74 12.12 -6.40
N ARG A 259 10.94 13.06 -5.90
CA ARG A 259 10.35 12.99 -4.56
C ARG A 259 8.97 13.63 -4.59
N TYR A 260 7.97 12.90 -4.14
CA TYR A 260 6.59 13.39 -4.07
C TYR A 260 5.74 12.65 -3.05
N LEU A 261 4.58 13.20 -2.73
CA LEU A 261 3.56 12.63 -1.85
C LEU A 261 2.38 12.14 -2.67
N ALA A 262 2.02 10.86 -2.55
CA ALA A 262 0.77 10.34 -3.06
C ALA A 262 -0.27 10.19 -1.93
N SER A 263 -1.53 10.50 -2.26
CA SER A 263 -2.71 10.26 -1.42
C SER A 263 -3.48 9.05 -1.96
N GLN A 264 -3.97 8.20 -1.07
CA GLN A 264 -4.86 7.08 -1.43
C GLN A 264 -5.84 6.78 -0.30
N GLY A 265 -7.04 6.31 -0.66
CA GLY A 265 -8.04 5.82 0.28
C GLY A 265 -9.12 6.84 0.66
N VAL A 266 -9.13 8.03 0.06
CA VAL A 266 -10.11 9.10 0.37
C VAL A 266 -11.54 8.60 0.21
N CYS A 267 -11.85 7.85 -0.85
CA CYS A 267 -13.18 7.30 -1.12
C CYS A 267 -13.62 6.25 -0.09
N LEU A 268 -12.66 5.63 0.62
CA LEU A 268 -12.90 4.69 1.71
C LEU A 268 -12.90 5.34 3.09
N GLY A 269 -12.86 6.67 3.13
CA GLY A 269 -12.76 7.42 4.38
C GLY A 269 -11.42 7.26 5.07
N ARG A 270 -10.36 6.95 4.32
CA ARG A 270 -8.96 6.89 4.78
C ARG A 270 -8.21 8.16 4.39
N ALA A 271 -7.03 8.33 4.92
CA ALA A 271 -6.11 9.43 4.59
C ALA A 271 -4.68 8.89 4.49
N GLY A 272 -4.53 7.91 3.59
CA GLY A 272 -3.24 7.30 3.35
C GLY A 272 -2.28 8.26 2.68
N GLN A 273 -1.04 8.29 3.16
CA GLN A 273 0.05 9.12 2.68
C GLN A 273 1.24 8.24 2.31
N VAL A 274 1.65 8.32 1.06
CA VAL A 274 2.76 7.53 0.53
C VAL A 274 3.84 8.47 0.04
N HIS A 275 4.94 8.57 0.79
CA HIS A 275 6.09 9.41 0.43
C HIS A 275 7.02 8.62 -0.47
N LEU A 276 7.08 8.95 -1.72
CA LEU A 276 7.88 8.28 -2.74
C LEU A 276 9.15 9.06 -3.04
N SER A 277 10.28 8.38 -3.19
CA SER A 277 11.54 9.02 -3.57
C SER A 277 12.43 8.08 -4.38
N ARG A 278 13.29 8.65 -5.23
CA ARG A 278 14.38 7.93 -5.89
C ARG A 278 15.69 8.24 -5.15
N ASP A 279 16.49 7.22 -4.87
CA ASP A 279 17.82 7.40 -4.29
C ASP A 279 18.86 7.73 -5.35
N ALA A 280 20.09 8.06 -4.90
CA ALA A 280 21.21 8.37 -5.78
C ALA A 280 21.65 7.20 -6.68
N GLN A 281 21.26 5.97 -6.36
CA GLN A 281 21.51 4.77 -7.15
C GLN A 281 20.36 4.48 -8.14
N GLY A 282 19.32 5.31 -8.16
CA GLY A 282 18.17 5.16 -9.05
C GLY A 282 17.09 4.23 -8.54
N HIS A 283 17.22 3.67 -7.33
CA HIS A 283 16.17 2.83 -6.74
C HIS A 283 14.99 3.69 -6.29
N THR A 284 13.78 3.26 -6.62
CA THR A 284 12.59 3.84 -6.02
C THR A 284 12.47 3.32 -4.59
N LEU A 285 12.64 4.21 -3.63
CA LEU A 285 12.42 3.89 -2.22
C LEU A 285 10.93 3.87 -1.95
N PHE A 286 10.51 2.74 -1.44
CA PHE A 286 9.15 2.48 -1.04
C PHE A 286 8.90 2.99 0.38
N PRO A 287 7.73 3.47 0.61
CA PRO A 287 7.46 4.78 1.18
C PRO A 287 8.06 4.95 2.57
N TYR A 288 8.51 6.15 2.82
CA TYR A 288 8.61 6.67 4.17
C TYR A 288 7.20 6.71 4.76
N THR A 289 6.89 5.79 5.67
CA THR A 289 5.62 5.81 6.38
C THR A 289 5.83 6.27 7.81
N THR A 290 5.01 7.16 8.25
CA THR A 290 4.74 7.32 9.66
C THR A 290 3.80 6.17 10.03
N LEU A 291 4.15 5.39 11.05
CA LEU A 291 3.36 4.26 11.52
C LEU A 291 2.67 4.64 12.81
N PHE A 292 1.35 4.47 12.86
CA PHE A 292 0.59 4.78 14.06
C PHE A 292 0.65 3.61 15.07
N ARG A 293 0.57 3.97 16.37
CA ARG A 293 0.63 3.03 17.50
C ARG A 293 -0.48 1.98 17.44
N SER A 294 -0.11 0.72 17.48
CA SER A 294 -1.03 -0.39 17.70
C SER A 294 -1.48 -0.47 19.18
N ARG A 295 -2.73 -0.90 19.40
CA ARG A 295 -3.10 -1.46 20.71
C ARG A 295 -2.59 -2.90 20.77
N LYS A 296 -1.92 -3.27 21.87
CA LYS A 296 -1.66 -4.68 22.17
C LYS A 296 -2.97 -5.29 22.62
N SER A 297 -3.49 -6.27 21.88
CA SER A 297 -4.50 -7.19 22.38
C SER A 297 -3.86 -8.58 22.57
N VAL A 298 -4.35 -9.33 23.52
CA VAL A 298 -3.95 -10.72 23.78
C VAL A 298 -5.09 -11.58 23.30
N VAL A 299 -4.84 -12.44 22.33
CA VAL A 299 -5.78 -13.44 21.80
C VAL A 299 -5.43 -14.82 22.36
#